data_4e93b905c6e085e4f54d6a5c820611ac
#
_entry.id   4e93b905c6e085e4f54d6a5c820611ac
#
_cell.length_a   1.000
_cell.length_b   1.000
_cell.length_c   1.000
_cell.angle_alpha   90.00
_cell.angle_beta   90.00
_cell.angle_gamma   90.00
#
_symmetry.space_group_name_H-M   'P 1'
#
loop_
_entity.id
_entity.type
_entity.pdbx_description
1 polymer ?
#
loop_
_entity_poly.entity_id
_entity_poly.type
_entity_poly.pdbx_seq_one_letter_code
_entity_poly.pdbx_strand_id
1 'polypeptide(L)'
;MKIKTFLATFLVICCSLCSFAHNLPKREFRGVWLHTINGDYTGKTPEEFKTYLISQLNSLQKAGINAVLFQVRPEADAFYSSKLEPWSRFLTGTQGTAPSNGFDPMAFVIDECHKRAMEFHAWVNPYRVQLNISSKLAPSHVYYQHPEWFVVYGNQRFFNPGLPQCREFINKVIKDIVSRYDVDAIHMDDYFYPYPIAGKEFPDEEAFQAYGIPDGFGDQKDNWRRSNVNTLIRELHETIRETKPWVKFGVSPFGIYRNKKNTLDGIGSDTNGLQNYDELYADVLLWIRNGWVDYNIPQIYWEIGNKAADHEILVNWWATYSYDRPFFIGQDVERSVKYADLNNPEISQLPRKMQLSRTTPNVLGNCFWSGKALLGNPGNSLNALANSYQCYPALPPVFTFMDDKAPKSIHGMKTIWTEDGYVLMWKEPKAKEEMDKAFNYCVYRFENKEKVNLNDPSKIVVITRNCYYKLPYESGKVKYRYVITALDRLHNESKMKSKKIKL
;
A
#
# COMPACT_ATOMS: atom_id res chain seq x y z
N MET A 1 21.37 32.50 -34.49
CA MET A 1 20.16 31.66 -34.61
C MET A 1 20.05 30.54 -33.54
N LYS A 2 21.15 30.04 -32.96
CA LYS A 2 21.14 28.93 -31.98
C LYS A 2 20.68 29.31 -30.55
N ILE A 3 20.81 30.56 -30.11
CA ILE A 3 20.44 30.99 -28.74
C ILE A 3 18.91 31.17 -28.58
N LYS A 4 18.19 31.60 -29.62
CA LYS A 4 16.73 31.78 -29.58
C LYS A 4 15.98 30.45 -29.53
N THR A 5 16.50 29.39 -30.15
CA THR A 5 15.90 28.04 -30.13
C THR A 5 16.07 27.38 -28.75
N PHE A 6 17.21 27.60 -28.09
CA PHE A 6 17.46 27.07 -26.75
C PHE A 6 16.55 27.71 -25.67
N LEU A 7 16.32 29.03 -25.78
CA LEU A 7 15.40 29.73 -24.87
C LEU A 7 13.94 29.32 -25.09
N ALA A 8 13.52 29.08 -26.33
CA ALA A 8 12.15 28.64 -26.62
C ALA A 8 11.89 27.23 -26.14
N THR A 9 12.85 26.29 -26.26
CA THR A 9 12.74 24.92 -25.75
C THR A 9 12.73 24.88 -24.23
N PHE A 10 13.53 25.73 -23.58
CA PHE A 10 13.53 25.83 -22.10
C PHE A 10 12.21 26.45 -21.57
N LEU A 11 11.65 27.43 -22.28
CA LEU A 11 10.37 28.05 -21.92
C LEU A 11 9.19 27.09 -22.10
N VAL A 12 9.19 26.26 -23.15
CA VAL A 12 8.14 25.25 -23.40
C VAL A 12 8.22 24.14 -22.35
N ILE A 13 9.42 23.70 -21.93
CA ILE A 13 9.60 22.71 -20.89
C ILE A 13 9.17 23.28 -19.51
N CYS A 14 9.51 24.54 -19.19
CA CYS A 14 9.02 25.20 -17.99
C CYS A 14 7.50 25.39 -17.99
N CYS A 15 6.88 25.75 -19.12
CA CYS A 15 5.43 25.92 -19.24
C CYS A 15 4.69 24.57 -19.13
N SER A 16 5.23 23.48 -19.68
CA SER A 16 4.62 22.15 -19.54
C SER A 16 4.74 21.60 -18.10
N LEU A 17 5.85 21.84 -17.42
CA LEU A 17 6.03 21.48 -16.00
C LEU A 17 5.10 22.30 -15.08
N CYS A 18 4.91 23.58 -15.35
CA CYS A 18 3.95 24.42 -14.61
C CYS A 18 2.50 24.00 -14.84
N SER A 19 2.12 23.53 -16.03
CA SER A 19 0.77 23.03 -16.31
C SER A 19 0.45 21.73 -15.57
N PHE A 20 1.43 20.84 -15.40
CA PHE A 20 1.26 19.61 -14.62
C PHE A 20 1.08 19.89 -13.11
N ALA A 21 1.78 20.87 -12.56
CA ALA A 21 1.70 21.21 -11.15
C ALA A 21 0.33 21.81 -10.74
N HIS A 22 -0.40 22.43 -11.67
CA HIS A 22 -1.70 23.07 -11.41
C HIS A 22 -2.87 22.07 -11.27
N ASN A 23 -2.72 20.80 -11.68
CA ASN A 23 -3.77 19.79 -11.67
C ASN A 23 -3.46 18.59 -10.76
N LEU A 24 -2.54 18.74 -9.79
CA LEU A 24 -2.27 17.65 -8.85
C LEU A 24 -3.47 17.45 -7.89
N PRO A 25 -3.87 16.19 -7.63
CA PRO A 25 -4.99 15.92 -6.76
C PRO A 25 -4.64 16.19 -5.29
N LYS A 26 -5.57 16.75 -4.53
CA LYS A 26 -5.48 16.88 -3.07
C LYS A 26 -5.41 15.51 -2.39
N ARG A 27 -6.11 14.51 -2.96
CA ARG A 27 -6.17 13.15 -2.44
C ARG A 27 -5.69 12.19 -3.49
N GLU A 28 -4.69 11.37 -3.11
CA GLU A 28 -4.10 10.37 -3.98
C GLU A 28 -3.38 9.34 -3.12
N PHE A 29 -3.66 8.06 -3.33
CA PHE A 29 -2.86 6.99 -2.73
C PHE A 29 -1.49 6.95 -3.41
N ARG A 30 -0.44 7.06 -2.63
CA ARG A 30 0.96 7.05 -3.06
C ARG A 30 1.72 6.00 -2.28
N GLY A 31 1.49 4.75 -2.66
CA GLY A 31 2.03 3.59 -1.96
C GLY A 31 3.37 3.12 -2.50
N VAL A 32 4.08 2.36 -1.67
CA VAL A 32 5.30 1.64 -2.04
C VAL A 32 5.39 0.32 -1.30
N TRP A 33 5.76 -0.77 -1.99
CA TRP A 33 6.05 -2.05 -1.36
C TRP A 33 7.51 -2.14 -0.90
N LEU A 34 7.71 -2.36 0.39
CA LEU A 34 8.99 -2.70 1.00
C LEU A 34 9.01 -4.20 1.35
N HIS A 35 9.53 -5.03 0.44
CA HIS A 35 9.65 -6.47 0.66
C HIS A 35 10.89 -6.79 1.49
N THR A 36 10.82 -7.84 2.29
CA THR A 36 11.90 -8.24 3.22
C THR A 36 12.68 -9.46 2.74
N ILE A 37 12.11 -10.26 1.83
CA ILE A 37 12.75 -11.48 1.30
C ILE A 37 13.98 -11.22 0.43
N ASN A 38 14.27 -9.98 0.07
CA ASN A 38 15.43 -9.58 -0.72
C ASN A 38 16.74 -9.51 0.10
N GLY A 39 16.66 -9.70 1.41
CA GLY A 39 17.80 -9.69 2.32
C GLY A 39 18.28 -8.31 2.77
N ASP A 40 17.66 -7.22 2.34
CA ASP A 40 18.11 -5.85 2.65
C ASP A 40 18.14 -5.56 4.17
N TYR A 41 17.32 -6.28 4.95
CA TYR A 41 17.25 -6.14 6.41
C TYR A 41 18.01 -7.23 7.16
N THR A 42 18.47 -8.28 6.46
CA THR A 42 19.05 -9.49 7.06
C THR A 42 20.35 -9.19 7.80
N GLY A 43 20.44 -9.67 9.04
CA GLY A 43 21.65 -9.61 9.87
C GLY A 43 22.02 -8.23 10.38
N LYS A 44 21.18 -7.21 10.16
CA LYS A 44 21.40 -5.87 10.72
C LYS A 44 21.17 -5.87 12.23
N THR A 45 22.04 -5.21 12.96
CA THR A 45 21.76 -4.84 14.35
C THR A 45 20.55 -3.93 14.43
N PRO A 46 19.89 -3.81 15.60
CA PRO A 46 18.78 -2.87 15.75
C PRO A 46 19.10 -1.43 15.32
N GLU A 47 20.29 -0.93 15.60
CA GLU A 47 20.69 0.43 15.24
C GLU A 47 20.94 0.59 13.74
N GLU A 48 21.54 -0.41 13.09
CA GLU A 48 21.69 -0.43 11.63
C GLU A 48 20.34 -0.53 10.93
N PHE A 49 19.41 -1.36 11.45
CA PHE A 49 18.04 -1.46 10.93
C PHE A 49 17.33 -0.12 11.02
N LYS A 50 17.34 0.54 12.20
CA LYS A 50 16.72 1.85 12.41
C LYS A 50 17.29 2.90 11.46
N THR A 51 18.60 3.02 11.38
CA THR A 51 19.28 3.99 10.51
C THR A 51 18.92 3.78 9.04
N TYR A 52 18.97 2.53 8.58
CA TYR A 52 18.64 2.16 7.22
C TYR A 52 17.18 2.48 6.87
N LEU A 53 16.24 2.06 7.72
CA LEU A 53 14.81 2.32 7.53
C LEU A 53 14.49 3.82 7.54
N ILE A 54 15.02 4.59 8.51
CA ILE A 54 14.82 6.04 8.58
C ILE A 54 15.28 6.72 7.29
N SER A 55 16.45 6.32 6.76
CA SER A 55 16.96 6.84 5.49
C SER A 55 16.03 6.56 4.32
N GLN A 56 15.50 5.32 4.22
CA GLN A 56 14.52 4.94 3.20
C GLN A 56 13.25 5.78 3.32
N LEU A 57 12.64 5.84 4.52
CA LEU A 57 11.40 6.57 4.74
C LEU A 57 11.54 8.08 4.49
N ASN A 58 12.69 8.68 4.83
CA ASN A 58 12.96 10.09 4.52
C ASN A 58 13.02 10.35 3.01
N SER A 59 13.63 9.45 2.24
CA SER A 59 13.69 9.55 0.78
C SER A 59 12.31 9.36 0.13
N LEU A 60 11.54 8.39 0.63
CA LEU A 60 10.17 8.12 0.18
C LEU A 60 9.22 9.28 0.52
N GLN A 61 9.36 9.89 1.72
CA GLN A 61 8.59 11.07 2.10
C GLN A 61 8.87 12.27 1.17
N LYS A 62 10.14 12.50 0.84
CA LYS A 62 10.51 13.54 -0.13
C LYS A 62 9.93 13.29 -1.53
N ALA A 63 9.78 12.03 -1.92
CA ALA A 63 9.11 11.65 -3.16
C ALA A 63 7.59 11.73 -3.09
N GLY A 64 7.01 12.14 -1.96
CA GLY A 64 5.57 12.31 -1.77
C GLY A 64 4.81 11.02 -1.45
N ILE A 65 5.49 9.92 -1.11
CA ILE A 65 4.87 8.67 -0.67
C ILE A 65 4.12 8.90 0.65
N ASN A 66 2.90 8.37 0.75
CA ASN A 66 2.03 8.48 1.92
C ASN A 66 1.51 7.15 2.48
N ALA A 67 1.92 6.02 1.88
CA ALA A 67 1.62 4.69 2.39
C ALA A 67 2.78 3.72 2.13
N VAL A 68 3.13 2.92 3.14
CA VAL A 68 4.19 1.91 3.09
C VAL A 68 3.59 0.53 3.32
N LEU A 69 3.70 -0.35 2.33
CA LEU A 69 3.29 -1.74 2.41
C LEU A 69 4.53 -2.57 2.78
N PHE A 70 4.73 -2.82 4.08
CA PHE A 70 5.93 -3.48 4.60
C PHE A 70 5.66 -4.97 4.83
N GLN A 71 6.49 -5.84 4.23
CA GLN A 71 6.33 -7.29 4.34
C GLN A 71 6.75 -7.78 5.73
N VAL A 72 5.74 -8.06 6.58
CA VAL A 72 5.94 -8.47 7.97
C VAL A 72 5.92 -9.99 8.18
N ARG A 73 5.36 -10.74 7.20
CA ARG A 73 5.21 -12.21 7.26
C ARG A 73 5.56 -12.82 5.90
N PRO A 74 6.85 -13.08 5.63
CA PRO A 74 7.30 -13.59 4.31
C PRO A 74 7.18 -15.10 4.12
N GLU A 75 7.47 -15.93 5.16
CA GLU A 75 7.57 -17.40 5.08
C GLU A 75 6.94 -18.09 6.30
N ALA A 76 5.70 -17.77 6.67
CA ALA A 76 5.08 -18.23 7.93
C ALA A 76 6.00 -17.97 9.13
N ASP A 77 6.64 -16.84 9.12
CA ASP A 77 7.54 -16.31 10.12
C ASP A 77 7.36 -14.78 10.25
N ALA A 78 7.89 -14.16 11.28
CA ALA A 78 7.49 -12.82 11.66
C ALA A 78 8.66 -11.81 11.75
N PHE A 79 8.42 -10.57 11.32
CA PHE A 79 9.24 -9.39 11.60
C PHE A 79 8.77 -8.67 12.88
N TYR A 80 8.14 -9.40 13.79
CA TYR A 80 7.63 -8.90 15.07
C TYR A 80 7.64 -10.03 16.10
N SER A 81 7.56 -9.69 17.38
CA SER A 81 7.47 -10.70 18.44
C SER A 81 6.13 -11.43 18.37
N SER A 82 6.11 -12.66 17.87
CA SER A 82 4.93 -13.53 17.77
C SER A 82 5.02 -14.72 18.71
N LYS A 83 3.87 -15.13 19.28
CA LYS A 83 3.73 -16.40 19.99
C LYS A 83 3.28 -17.55 19.09
N LEU A 84 2.89 -17.23 17.85
CA LEU A 84 2.34 -18.18 16.88
C LEU A 84 3.38 -18.64 15.86
N GLU A 85 4.31 -17.76 15.51
CA GLU A 85 5.29 -17.97 14.44
C GLU A 85 6.69 -17.56 14.89
N PRO A 86 7.75 -18.21 14.38
CA PRO A 86 9.13 -17.86 14.72
C PRO A 86 9.55 -16.52 14.10
N TRP A 87 10.61 -15.92 14.62
CA TRP A 87 11.28 -14.79 13.99
C TRP A 87 11.78 -15.15 12.60
N SER A 88 11.62 -14.23 11.65
CA SER A 88 12.03 -14.45 10.26
C SER A 88 13.55 -14.52 10.10
N ARG A 89 13.99 -15.47 9.26
CA ARG A 89 15.40 -15.55 8.84
C ARG A 89 15.87 -14.33 8.04
N PHE A 90 14.94 -13.64 7.38
CA PHE A 90 15.23 -12.41 6.64
C PHE A 90 15.48 -11.19 7.54
N LEU A 91 15.27 -11.35 8.85
CA LEU A 91 15.62 -10.35 9.85
C LEU A 91 17.02 -10.62 10.43
N THR A 92 17.24 -11.82 10.96
CA THR A 92 18.44 -12.15 11.74
C THR A 92 19.40 -13.13 11.04
N GLY A 93 19.04 -13.61 9.85
CA GLY A 93 19.80 -14.62 9.10
C GLY A 93 19.43 -16.06 9.47
N THR A 94 18.81 -16.29 10.63
CA THR A 94 18.40 -17.63 11.11
C THR A 94 16.97 -17.55 11.64
N GLN A 95 16.06 -18.38 11.08
CA GLN A 95 14.69 -18.43 11.54
C GLN A 95 14.59 -18.85 13.01
N GLY A 96 13.77 -18.16 13.78
CA GLY A 96 13.58 -18.38 15.22
C GLY A 96 14.54 -17.60 16.12
N THR A 97 15.58 -16.98 15.57
CA THR A 97 16.48 -16.11 16.34
C THR A 97 15.87 -14.72 16.49
N ALA A 98 15.64 -14.31 17.73
CA ALA A 98 15.15 -12.97 18.02
C ALA A 98 16.23 -11.88 17.77
N PRO A 99 15.85 -10.68 17.36
CA PRO A 99 16.78 -9.55 17.34
C PRO A 99 17.26 -9.21 18.75
N SER A 100 18.45 -8.61 18.85
CA SER A 100 19.03 -8.24 20.14
C SER A 100 18.23 -7.15 20.87
N ASN A 101 18.43 -7.06 22.19
CA ASN A 101 17.86 -6.00 23.05
C ASN A 101 16.33 -5.90 23.04
N GLY A 102 15.61 -6.98 22.73
CA GLY A 102 14.13 -6.97 22.67
C GLY A 102 13.55 -6.06 21.59
N PHE A 103 14.33 -5.76 20.55
CA PHE A 103 13.88 -4.89 19.45
C PHE A 103 12.70 -5.49 18.70
N ASP A 104 11.63 -4.71 18.54
CA ASP A 104 10.48 -5.07 17.70
C ASP A 104 10.52 -4.24 16.40
N PRO A 105 10.95 -4.82 15.28
CA PRO A 105 11.07 -4.09 14.01
C PRO A 105 9.75 -3.53 13.51
N MET A 106 8.65 -4.31 13.61
CA MET A 106 7.34 -3.87 13.09
C MET A 106 6.80 -2.68 13.89
N ALA A 107 6.89 -2.71 15.22
CA ALA A 107 6.50 -1.58 16.06
C ALA A 107 7.30 -0.31 15.70
N PHE A 108 8.60 -0.46 15.45
CA PHE A 108 9.46 0.65 15.05
C PHE A 108 9.09 1.20 13.66
N VAL A 109 8.81 0.33 12.66
CA VAL A 109 8.41 0.78 11.32
C VAL A 109 7.08 1.54 11.37
N ILE A 110 6.09 1.05 12.13
CA ILE A 110 4.80 1.72 12.34
C ILE A 110 5.02 3.13 12.90
N ASP A 111 5.78 3.24 13.97
CA ASP A 111 6.06 4.54 14.63
C ASP A 111 6.75 5.52 13.67
N GLU A 112 7.74 5.07 12.92
CA GLU A 112 8.46 5.90 11.93
C GLU A 112 7.60 6.29 10.72
N CYS A 113 6.67 5.43 10.27
CA CYS A 113 5.68 5.78 9.26
C CYS A 113 4.73 6.87 9.79
N HIS A 114 4.17 6.66 10.97
CA HIS A 114 3.21 7.57 11.59
C HIS A 114 3.82 8.94 11.93
N LYS A 115 5.09 9.01 12.36
CA LYS A 115 5.82 10.28 12.53
C LYS A 115 5.89 11.12 11.26
N ARG A 116 5.83 10.46 10.09
CA ARG A 116 5.85 11.09 8.77
C ARG A 116 4.46 11.26 8.15
N ALA A 117 3.40 10.98 8.92
CA ALA A 117 2.02 10.93 8.44
C ALA A 117 1.83 9.98 7.24
N MET A 118 2.59 8.89 7.18
CA MET A 118 2.43 7.78 6.24
C MET A 118 1.60 6.68 6.89
N GLU A 119 0.73 6.04 6.11
CA GLU A 119 0.08 4.80 6.52
C GLU A 119 1.07 3.64 6.53
N PHE A 120 0.88 2.72 7.48
CA PHE A 120 1.59 1.44 7.54
C PHE A 120 0.63 0.30 7.24
N HIS A 121 0.85 -0.39 6.11
CA HIS A 121 0.10 -1.59 5.74
C HIS A 121 0.96 -2.82 6.03
N ALA A 122 0.50 -3.68 6.93
CA ALA A 122 1.18 -4.93 7.23
C ALA A 122 0.97 -5.93 6.08
N TRP A 123 2.00 -6.11 5.26
CA TRP A 123 1.93 -7.07 4.16
C TRP A 123 2.27 -8.47 4.64
N VAL A 124 1.32 -9.37 4.44
CA VAL A 124 1.33 -10.78 4.85
C VAL A 124 1.16 -11.67 3.62
N ASN A 125 2.07 -12.63 3.44
CA ASN A 125 1.81 -13.75 2.53
C ASN A 125 1.07 -14.84 3.32
N PRO A 126 -0.16 -15.25 2.93
CA PRO A 126 -0.96 -16.14 3.76
C PRO A 126 -0.46 -17.58 3.81
N TYR A 127 -0.02 -18.14 2.68
CA TYR A 127 0.17 -19.59 2.56
C TYR A 127 1.63 -20.03 2.39
N ARG A 128 2.54 -19.16 1.97
CA ARG A 128 3.94 -19.53 1.77
C ARG A 128 4.66 -19.80 3.09
N VAL A 129 5.40 -20.92 3.15
CA VAL A 129 6.15 -21.37 4.32
C VAL A 129 7.65 -21.40 4.07
N GLN A 130 8.05 -21.83 2.88
CA GLN A 130 9.45 -21.82 2.46
C GLN A 130 9.54 -21.50 0.96
N LEU A 131 10.35 -20.53 0.62
CA LEU A 131 10.76 -20.24 -0.77
C LEU A 131 11.65 -21.35 -1.35
N ASN A 132 12.33 -22.08 -0.46
CA ASN A 132 13.16 -23.22 -0.82
C ASN A 132 13.10 -24.24 0.32
N ILE A 133 12.65 -25.46 0.01
CA ILE A 133 12.54 -26.57 0.99
C ILE A 133 13.87 -26.96 1.63
N SER A 134 15.01 -26.59 1.03
CA SER A 134 16.34 -26.82 1.63
C SER A 134 16.65 -25.85 2.77
N SER A 135 15.90 -24.75 2.92
CA SER A 135 16.07 -23.86 4.05
C SER A 135 15.60 -24.52 5.34
N LYS A 136 16.35 -24.32 6.44
CA LYS A 136 16.03 -24.92 7.72
C LYS A 136 14.92 -24.13 8.42
N LEU A 137 13.83 -24.81 8.81
CA LEU A 137 12.80 -24.23 9.68
C LEU A 137 13.25 -24.24 11.15
N ALA A 138 12.83 -23.23 11.90
CA ALA A 138 13.06 -23.18 13.35
C ALA A 138 12.33 -24.32 14.05
N PRO A 139 12.85 -24.90 15.15
CA PRO A 139 12.18 -25.96 15.90
C PRO A 139 10.81 -25.56 16.45
N SER A 140 10.57 -24.26 16.67
CA SER A 140 9.29 -23.69 17.10
C SER A 140 8.28 -23.48 15.97
N HIS A 141 8.66 -23.73 14.70
CA HIS A 141 7.76 -23.56 13.58
C HIS A 141 6.58 -24.53 13.66
N VAL A 142 5.38 -24.07 13.37
CA VAL A 142 4.13 -24.86 13.41
C VAL A 142 4.18 -26.13 12.55
N TYR A 143 5.05 -26.17 11.55
CA TYR A 143 5.32 -27.37 10.75
C TYR A 143 5.66 -28.60 11.57
N TYR A 144 6.43 -28.46 12.66
CA TYR A 144 6.81 -29.62 13.51
C TYR A 144 5.70 -30.10 14.41
N GLN A 145 4.65 -29.27 14.62
CA GLN A 145 3.46 -29.65 15.38
C GLN A 145 2.37 -30.27 14.49
N HIS A 146 2.25 -29.77 13.27
CA HIS A 146 1.21 -30.12 12.30
C HIS A 146 1.80 -30.30 10.89
N PRO A 147 2.66 -31.30 10.66
CA PRO A 147 3.25 -31.53 9.32
C PRO A 147 2.19 -31.81 8.23
N GLU A 148 1.04 -32.35 8.61
CA GLU A 148 -0.10 -32.65 7.75
C GLU A 148 -0.79 -31.40 7.17
N TRP A 149 -0.52 -30.22 7.71
CA TRP A 149 -1.05 -28.97 7.18
C TRP A 149 -0.34 -28.47 5.93
N PHE A 150 0.79 -29.08 5.58
CA PHE A 150 1.71 -28.53 4.60
C PHE A 150 1.87 -29.43 3.40
N VAL A 151 2.05 -28.79 2.25
CA VAL A 151 2.35 -29.45 0.98
C VAL A 151 3.61 -28.88 0.36
N VAL A 152 4.29 -29.70 -0.44
CA VAL A 152 5.45 -29.30 -1.24
C VAL A 152 5.01 -29.22 -2.70
N TYR A 153 5.20 -28.03 -3.31
CA TYR A 153 4.92 -27.81 -4.72
C TYR A 153 6.13 -27.17 -5.39
N GLY A 154 6.71 -27.85 -6.37
CA GLY A 154 8.01 -27.48 -6.90
C GLY A 154 9.12 -27.58 -5.84
N ASN A 155 9.81 -26.50 -5.60
CA ASN A 155 10.86 -26.39 -4.59
C ASN A 155 10.43 -25.53 -3.39
N GLN A 156 9.12 -25.37 -3.20
CA GLN A 156 8.54 -24.52 -2.16
C GLN A 156 7.62 -25.33 -1.26
N ARG A 157 7.40 -24.83 -0.04
CA ARG A 157 6.44 -25.39 0.91
C ARG A 157 5.35 -24.36 1.19
N PHE A 158 4.11 -24.85 1.25
CA PHE A 158 2.93 -24.04 1.49
C PHE A 158 2.04 -24.67 2.56
N PHE A 159 1.27 -23.86 3.28
CA PHE A 159 0.05 -24.37 3.90
C PHE A 159 -0.88 -24.87 2.79
N ASN A 160 -1.61 -25.94 3.09
CA ASN A 160 -2.65 -26.42 2.16
C ASN A 160 -3.91 -25.54 2.29
N PRO A 161 -4.27 -24.73 1.27
CA PRO A 161 -5.44 -23.85 1.37
C PRO A 161 -6.77 -24.60 1.52
N GLY A 162 -6.80 -25.88 1.16
CA GLY A 162 -7.97 -26.76 1.28
C GLY A 162 -8.28 -27.21 2.72
N LEU A 163 -7.39 -26.97 3.67
CA LEU A 163 -7.56 -27.37 5.06
C LEU A 163 -8.16 -26.24 5.92
N PRO A 164 -9.34 -26.43 6.56
CA PRO A 164 -9.92 -25.45 7.48
C PRO A 164 -8.96 -24.99 8.58
N GLN A 165 -8.17 -25.91 9.12
CA GLN A 165 -7.19 -25.63 10.19
C GLN A 165 -6.12 -24.61 9.76
N CYS A 166 -5.71 -24.63 8.48
CA CYS A 166 -4.78 -23.66 7.94
C CYS A 166 -5.40 -22.24 7.89
N ARG A 167 -6.68 -22.12 7.49
CA ARG A 167 -7.40 -20.85 7.52
C ARG A 167 -7.55 -20.31 8.93
N GLU A 168 -7.95 -21.16 9.88
CA GLU A 168 -8.07 -20.80 11.28
C GLU A 168 -6.74 -20.29 11.87
N PHE A 169 -5.63 -20.95 11.54
CA PHE A 169 -4.31 -20.53 11.99
C PHE A 169 -3.93 -19.15 11.40
N ILE A 170 -4.15 -18.93 10.10
CA ILE A 170 -3.90 -17.64 9.46
C ILE A 170 -4.78 -16.54 10.08
N ASN A 171 -6.06 -16.83 10.35
CA ASN A 171 -6.95 -15.89 11.04
C ASN A 171 -6.42 -15.51 12.44
N LYS A 172 -5.89 -16.48 13.21
CA LYS A 172 -5.26 -16.21 14.52
C LYS A 172 -4.05 -15.31 14.38
N VAL A 173 -3.21 -15.51 13.35
CA VAL A 173 -2.04 -14.67 13.08
C VAL A 173 -2.47 -13.23 12.75
N ILE A 174 -3.45 -13.04 11.88
CA ILE A 174 -3.95 -11.71 11.53
C ILE A 174 -4.60 -11.02 12.73
N LYS A 175 -5.40 -11.75 13.51
CA LYS A 175 -5.99 -11.22 14.75
C LYS A 175 -4.92 -10.77 15.75
N ASP A 176 -3.82 -11.53 15.88
CA ASP A 176 -2.69 -11.17 16.75
C ASP A 176 -2.03 -9.86 16.29
N ILE A 177 -1.75 -9.71 14.97
CA ILE A 177 -1.20 -8.48 14.41
C ILE A 177 -2.13 -7.29 14.69
N VAL A 178 -3.39 -7.39 14.28
CA VAL A 178 -4.35 -6.28 14.39
C VAL A 178 -4.60 -5.90 15.85
N SER A 179 -4.68 -6.87 16.76
CA SER A 179 -4.92 -6.60 18.17
C SER A 179 -3.79 -5.83 18.83
N ARG A 180 -2.54 -6.19 18.53
CA ARG A 180 -1.36 -5.69 19.25
C ARG A 180 -0.69 -4.48 18.63
N TYR A 181 -0.81 -4.31 17.31
CA TYR A 181 -0.11 -3.26 16.59
C TYR A 181 -1.07 -2.19 16.04
N ASP A 182 -0.56 -0.97 15.92
CA ASP A 182 -1.30 0.18 15.39
C ASP A 182 -1.19 0.25 13.85
N VAL A 183 -1.54 -0.86 13.17
CA VAL A 183 -1.54 -0.94 11.71
C VAL A 183 -2.70 -0.16 11.12
N ASP A 184 -2.50 0.45 9.94
CA ASP A 184 -3.55 1.14 9.18
C ASP A 184 -4.28 0.19 8.23
N ALA A 185 -3.59 -0.89 7.82
CA ALA A 185 -4.17 -1.94 7.00
C ALA A 185 -3.45 -3.29 7.16
N ILE A 186 -4.19 -4.36 6.86
CA ILE A 186 -3.63 -5.66 6.47
C ILE A 186 -3.64 -5.71 4.96
N HIS A 187 -2.54 -6.17 4.36
CA HIS A 187 -2.37 -6.29 2.92
C HIS A 187 -1.89 -7.69 2.54
N MET A 188 -2.48 -8.29 1.51
CA MET A 188 -2.05 -9.56 0.93
C MET A 188 -1.65 -9.39 -0.53
N ASP A 189 -0.66 -10.18 -0.96
CA ASP A 189 -0.24 -10.27 -2.35
C ASP A 189 -1.14 -11.24 -3.16
N ASP A 190 -0.65 -11.73 -4.29
CA ASP A 190 -1.37 -12.61 -5.22
C ASP A 190 -1.11 -14.12 -4.99
N TYR A 191 -0.31 -14.48 -3.98
CA TYR A 191 0.05 -15.88 -3.72
C TYR A 191 -0.96 -16.57 -2.79
N PHE A 192 -2.18 -16.75 -3.27
CA PHE A 192 -3.18 -17.61 -2.61
C PHE A 192 -2.85 -19.08 -2.92
N TYR A 193 -3.20 -19.60 -4.08
CA TYR A 193 -2.50 -20.77 -4.62
C TYR A 193 -1.20 -20.30 -5.32
N PRO A 194 -0.13 -21.13 -5.33
CA PRO A 194 1.09 -20.76 -6.03
C PRO A 194 0.89 -20.73 -7.56
N TYR A 195 1.78 -20.04 -8.24
CA TYR A 195 1.80 -20.03 -9.71
C TYR A 195 1.92 -21.45 -10.23
N PRO A 196 1.14 -21.84 -11.25
CA PRO A 196 1.11 -23.20 -11.77
C PRO A 196 2.46 -23.59 -12.36
N ILE A 197 2.88 -24.82 -12.08
CA ILE A 197 4.07 -25.44 -12.67
C ILE A 197 3.58 -26.38 -13.76
N ALA A 198 4.08 -26.18 -15.00
CA ALA A 198 3.68 -27.01 -16.15
C ALA A 198 3.83 -28.50 -15.84
N GLY A 199 2.75 -29.27 -16.07
CA GLY A 199 2.70 -30.71 -15.84
C GLY A 199 2.69 -31.15 -14.38
N LYS A 200 2.49 -30.24 -13.42
CA LYS A 200 2.35 -30.56 -12.00
C LYS A 200 1.04 -30.03 -11.44
N GLU A 201 0.25 -30.93 -10.90
CA GLU A 201 -0.95 -30.59 -10.12
C GLU A 201 -0.52 -30.13 -8.72
N PHE A 202 -1.24 -29.15 -8.15
CA PHE A 202 -1.05 -28.79 -6.74
C PHE A 202 -1.54 -29.94 -5.85
N PRO A 203 -0.75 -30.39 -4.85
CA PRO A 203 -1.00 -31.65 -4.15
C PRO A 203 -2.03 -31.49 -3.01
N ASP A 204 -3.26 -31.16 -3.35
CA ASP A 204 -4.39 -31.00 -2.42
C ASP A 204 -5.50 -32.03 -2.61
N GLU A 205 -5.22 -33.15 -3.33
CA GLU A 205 -6.20 -34.18 -3.64
C GLU A 205 -6.83 -34.79 -2.39
N GLU A 206 -6.02 -35.16 -1.40
CA GLU A 206 -6.52 -35.74 -0.13
C GLU A 206 -7.47 -34.77 0.58
N ALA A 207 -7.12 -33.46 0.60
CA ALA A 207 -7.99 -32.45 1.19
C ALA A 207 -9.29 -32.27 0.37
N PHE A 208 -9.22 -32.37 -0.95
CA PHE A 208 -10.41 -32.32 -1.81
C PHE A 208 -11.36 -33.49 -1.53
N GLN A 209 -10.82 -34.70 -1.43
CA GLN A 209 -11.62 -35.89 -1.07
C GLN A 209 -12.24 -35.77 0.32
N ALA A 210 -11.48 -35.23 1.29
CA ALA A 210 -11.93 -35.11 2.67
C ALA A 210 -12.96 -33.99 2.89
N TYR A 211 -12.88 -32.90 2.14
CA TYR A 211 -13.70 -31.70 2.36
C TYR A 211 -14.49 -31.30 1.11
N GLY A 212 -13.89 -31.27 -0.07
CA GLY A 212 -14.54 -30.79 -1.29
C GLY A 212 -15.69 -31.69 -1.75
N ILE A 213 -15.50 -33.00 -1.76
CA ILE A 213 -16.54 -33.96 -2.13
C ILE A 213 -17.72 -33.91 -1.14
N PRO A 214 -17.51 -33.98 0.18
CA PRO A 214 -18.60 -33.85 1.16
C PRO A 214 -19.34 -32.52 1.08
N ASP A 215 -18.65 -31.42 0.76
CA ASP A 215 -19.23 -30.08 0.60
C ASP A 215 -20.01 -29.91 -0.73
N GLY A 216 -20.11 -30.97 -1.54
CA GLY A 216 -20.95 -31.01 -2.73
C GLY A 216 -20.28 -30.50 -4.01
N PHE A 217 -18.96 -30.31 -4.03
CA PHE A 217 -18.25 -29.86 -5.24
C PHE A 217 -18.13 -30.95 -6.33
N GLY A 218 -18.35 -32.25 -5.98
CA GLY A 218 -18.30 -33.33 -6.97
C GLY A 218 -16.93 -33.39 -7.64
N ASP A 219 -16.88 -33.18 -8.97
CA ASP A 219 -15.66 -33.13 -9.77
C ASP A 219 -15.11 -31.72 -9.99
N GLN A 220 -15.74 -30.70 -9.35
CA GLN A 220 -15.43 -29.28 -9.55
C GLN A 220 -14.31 -28.79 -8.61
N LYS A 221 -13.15 -29.43 -8.66
CA LYS A 221 -12.00 -29.12 -7.77
C LYS A 221 -11.55 -27.67 -7.84
N ASP A 222 -11.57 -27.05 -9.02
CA ASP A 222 -11.20 -25.64 -9.18
C ASP A 222 -12.18 -24.69 -8.50
N ASN A 223 -13.49 -25.03 -8.50
CA ASN A 223 -14.49 -24.27 -7.77
C ASN A 223 -14.29 -24.41 -6.26
N TRP A 224 -13.92 -25.60 -5.78
CA TRP A 224 -13.58 -25.83 -4.39
C TRP A 224 -12.34 -25.03 -3.96
N ARG A 225 -11.28 -25.00 -4.78
CA ARG A 225 -10.08 -24.17 -4.51
C ARG A 225 -10.45 -22.69 -4.38
N ARG A 226 -11.26 -22.15 -5.30
CA ARG A 226 -11.78 -20.77 -5.21
C ARG A 226 -12.60 -20.56 -3.95
N SER A 227 -13.48 -21.50 -3.61
CA SER A 227 -14.29 -21.43 -2.39
C SER A 227 -13.44 -21.35 -1.12
N ASN A 228 -12.33 -22.10 -1.04
CA ASN A 228 -11.41 -22.04 0.11
C ASN A 228 -10.74 -20.66 0.23
N VAL A 229 -10.29 -20.08 -0.88
CA VAL A 229 -9.69 -18.74 -0.89
C VAL A 229 -10.74 -17.69 -0.55
N ASN A 230 -11.94 -17.78 -1.14
CA ASN A 230 -13.06 -16.88 -0.84
C ASN A 230 -13.44 -16.90 0.65
N THR A 231 -13.47 -18.10 1.24
CA THR A 231 -13.74 -18.28 2.68
C THR A 231 -12.67 -17.63 3.53
N LEU A 232 -11.38 -17.82 3.20
CA LEU A 232 -10.29 -17.13 3.91
C LEU A 232 -10.47 -15.60 3.88
N ILE A 233 -10.70 -15.03 2.69
CA ILE A 233 -10.83 -13.57 2.53
C ILE A 233 -12.02 -13.03 3.35
N ARG A 234 -13.16 -13.72 3.31
CA ARG A 234 -14.33 -13.34 4.11
C ARG A 234 -14.05 -13.40 5.61
N GLU A 235 -13.51 -14.51 6.10
CA GLU A 235 -13.18 -14.71 7.52
C GLU A 235 -12.14 -13.68 8.02
N LEU A 236 -11.15 -13.35 7.20
CA LEU A 236 -10.18 -12.30 7.52
C LEU A 236 -10.82 -10.91 7.59
N HIS A 237 -11.70 -10.60 6.65
CA HIS A 237 -12.47 -9.34 6.70
C HIS A 237 -13.25 -9.23 8.00
N GLU A 238 -14.00 -10.27 8.38
CA GLU A 238 -14.77 -10.35 9.62
C GLU A 238 -13.84 -10.18 10.84
N THR A 239 -12.76 -10.93 10.90
CA THR A 239 -11.76 -10.89 11.99
C THR A 239 -11.15 -9.49 12.17
N ILE A 240 -10.74 -8.85 11.08
CA ILE A 240 -10.14 -7.51 11.12
C ILE A 240 -11.18 -6.49 11.59
N ARG A 241 -12.39 -6.54 11.02
CA ARG A 241 -13.48 -5.60 11.33
C ARG A 241 -13.93 -5.69 12.80
N GLU A 242 -14.05 -6.89 13.33
CA GLU A 242 -14.40 -7.13 14.74
C GLU A 242 -13.28 -6.69 15.70
N THR A 243 -12.01 -6.78 15.27
CA THR A 243 -10.86 -6.47 16.14
C THR A 243 -10.61 -4.96 16.20
N LYS A 244 -10.50 -4.30 15.02
CA LYS A 244 -10.32 -2.85 14.90
C LYS A 244 -11.03 -2.35 13.64
N PRO A 245 -12.21 -1.73 13.75
CA PRO A 245 -13.06 -1.38 12.60
C PRO A 245 -12.44 -0.38 11.62
N TRP A 246 -11.41 0.36 12.02
CA TRP A 246 -10.69 1.30 11.15
C TRP A 246 -9.56 0.67 10.35
N VAL A 247 -9.13 -0.55 10.67
CA VAL A 247 -8.05 -1.23 9.94
C VAL A 247 -8.59 -1.73 8.60
N LYS A 248 -8.00 -1.24 7.53
CA LYS A 248 -8.37 -1.62 6.15
C LYS A 248 -7.84 -3.02 5.82
N PHE A 249 -8.55 -3.72 4.96
CA PHE A 249 -8.09 -4.97 4.38
C PHE A 249 -7.98 -4.83 2.86
N GLY A 250 -6.79 -5.01 2.32
CA GLY A 250 -6.52 -4.87 0.90
C GLY A 250 -5.76 -6.04 0.30
N VAL A 251 -5.87 -6.18 -1.01
CA VAL A 251 -5.16 -7.20 -1.78
C VAL A 251 -4.46 -6.58 -2.99
N SER A 252 -3.32 -7.17 -3.39
CA SER A 252 -2.66 -6.88 -4.66
C SER A 252 -2.64 -8.14 -5.52
N PRO A 253 -3.75 -8.44 -6.22
CA PRO A 253 -3.85 -9.62 -7.06
C PRO A 253 -2.94 -9.49 -8.29
N PHE A 254 -2.70 -10.62 -8.97
CA PHE A 254 -2.06 -10.60 -10.28
C PHE A 254 -2.81 -9.65 -11.24
N GLY A 255 -2.08 -9.01 -12.18
CA GLY A 255 -2.65 -7.94 -13.01
C GLY A 255 -3.80 -8.34 -13.92
N ILE A 256 -3.94 -9.62 -14.26
CA ILE A 256 -5.02 -10.15 -15.11
C ILE A 256 -6.01 -10.93 -14.24
N TYR A 257 -7.27 -10.48 -14.20
CA TYR A 257 -8.34 -11.26 -13.55
C TYR A 257 -8.67 -12.52 -14.36
N ARG A 258 -9.10 -12.35 -15.62
CA ARG A 258 -9.30 -13.39 -16.63
C ARG A 258 -8.99 -12.83 -18.02
N ASN A 259 -8.52 -13.68 -18.91
CA ASN A 259 -8.44 -13.36 -20.34
C ASN A 259 -9.84 -13.44 -20.95
N LYS A 260 -10.29 -12.41 -21.65
CA LYS A 260 -11.63 -12.32 -22.22
C LYS A 260 -12.01 -13.54 -23.06
N LYS A 261 -11.06 -14.09 -23.81
CA LYS A 261 -11.25 -15.30 -24.64
C LYS A 261 -11.61 -16.55 -23.83
N ASN A 262 -11.32 -16.58 -22.52
CA ASN A 262 -11.59 -17.72 -21.63
C ASN A 262 -12.92 -17.57 -20.87
N THR A 263 -13.67 -16.48 -21.11
CA THR A 263 -14.92 -16.19 -20.39
C THR A 263 -16.14 -16.43 -21.27
N LEU A 264 -17.21 -17.00 -20.71
CA LEU A 264 -18.49 -17.12 -21.35
C LEU A 264 -19.37 -15.87 -21.24
N ASP A 265 -19.18 -15.13 -20.12
CA ASP A 265 -19.90 -13.91 -19.77
C ASP A 265 -19.21 -12.62 -20.28
N GLY A 266 -18.03 -12.74 -20.90
CA GLY A 266 -17.24 -11.63 -21.38
C GLY A 266 -16.53 -10.82 -20.29
N ILE A 267 -16.59 -11.26 -19.02
CA ILE A 267 -15.94 -10.57 -17.90
C ILE A 267 -14.46 -10.99 -17.86
N GLY A 268 -13.67 -10.34 -18.67
CA GLY A 268 -12.22 -10.52 -18.79
C GLY A 268 -11.60 -9.37 -19.56
N SER A 269 -10.29 -9.20 -19.41
CA SER A 269 -9.51 -8.20 -20.16
C SER A 269 -9.05 -8.79 -21.51
N ASP A 270 -8.78 -7.91 -22.48
CA ASP A 270 -8.18 -8.30 -23.74
C ASP A 270 -6.68 -8.57 -23.58
N THR A 271 -6.40 -9.74 -22.98
CA THR A 271 -5.07 -10.18 -22.56
C THR A 271 -4.85 -11.65 -22.87
N ASN A 272 -3.58 -12.08 -22.72
CA ASN A 272 -3.17 -13.46 -22.90
C ASN A 272 -2.04 -13.81 -21.93
N GLY A 273 -2.36 -14.09 -20.68
CA GLY A 273 -1.40 -14.42 -19.62
C GLY A 273 -2.03 -15.20 -18.48
N LEU A 274 -1.25 -15.43 -17.44
CA LEU A 274 -1.70 -16.04 -16.18
C LEU A 274 -2.89 -15.25 -15.62
N GLN A 275 -3.84 -15.95 -15.00
CA GLN A 275 -5.13 -15.39 -14.55
C GLN A 275 -5.36 -15.64 -13.06
N ASN A 276 -5.94 -14.65 -12.38
CA ASN A 276 -6.33 -14.81 -10.98
C ASN A 276 -7.37 -15.91 -10.79
N TYR A 277 -8.48 -15.83 -11.54
CA TYR A 277 -9.66 -16.68 -11.34
C TYR A 277 -9.41 -18.14 -11.68
N ASP A 278 -8.82 -18.39 -12.86
CA ASP A 278 -8.70 -19.75 -13.40
C ASP A 278 -7.45 -20.49 -12.90
N GLU A 279 -6.36 -19.77 -12.59
CA GLU A 279 -5.06 -20.39 -12.32
C GLU A 279 -4.54 -20.15 -10.90
N LEU A 280 -4.92 -19.02 -10.27
CA LEU A 280 -4.58 -18.70 -8.86
C LEU A 280 -5.78 -18.91 -7.92
N TYR A 281 -6.92 -19.29 -8.45
CA TYR A 281 -8.17 -19.54 -7.73
C TYR A 281 -8.63 -18.35 -6.86
N ALA A 282 -8.35 -17.14 -7.33
CA ALA A 282 -8.64 -15.89 -6.65
C ALA A 282 -9.79 -15.14 -7.35
N ASP A 283 -11.00 -15.22 -6.78
CA ASP A 283 -12.19 -14.51 -7.29
C ASP A 283 -12.27 -13.09 -6.73
N VAL A 284 -11.34 -12.24 -7.16
CA VAL A 284 -11.19 -10.86 -6.67
C VAL A 284 -12.47 -10.04 -6.89
N LEU A 285 -13.19 -10.25 -7.98
CA LEU A 285 -14.45 -9.53 -8.24
C LEU A 285 -15.55 -9.91 -7.26
N LEU A 286 -15.60 -11.16 -6.82
CA LEU A 286 -16.51 -11.59 -5.76
C LEU A 286 -16.19 -10.86 -4.45
N TRP A 287 -14.90 -10.77 -4.10
CA TRP A 287 -14.47 -10.11 -2.86
C TRP A 287 -14.80 -8.62 -2.85
N ILE A 288 -14.59 -7.93 -3.98
CA ILE A 288 -14.93 -6.52 -4.16
C ILE A 288 -16.45 -6.32 -4.04
N ARG A 289 -17.26 -7.12 -4.77
CA ARG A 289 -18.73 -7.00 -4.79
C ARG A 289 -19.36 -7.25 -3.42
N ASN A 290 -18.82 -8.20 -2.64
CA ASN A 290 -19.31 -8.47 -1.30
C ASN A 290 -18.69 -7.55 -0.23
N GLY A 291 -17.79 -6.64 -0.59
CA GLY A 291 -17.14 -5.75 0.34
C GLY A 291 -16.19 -6.44 1.32
N TRP A 292 -15.67 -7.63 0.96
CA TRP A 292 -14.70 -8.36 1.80
C TRP A 292 -13.29 -7.79 1.72
N VAL A 293 -13.02 -6.98 0.71
CA VAL A 293 -11.79 -6.17 0.63
C VAL A 293 -12.15 -4.69 0.57
N ASP A 294 -11.36 -3.86 1.24
CA ASP A 294 -11.57 -2.42 1.32
C ASP A 294 -10.89 -1.68 0.18
N TYR A 295 -9.79 -2.23 -0.37
CA TYR A 295 -9.11 -1.69 -1.54
C TYR A 295 -8.40 -2.79 -2.34
N ASN A 296 -8.09 -2.47 -3.59
CA ASN A 296 -7.47 -3.38 -4.52
C ASN A 296 -6.29 -2.70 -5.25
N ILE A 297 -5.14 -3.40 -5.35
CA ILE A 297 -3.94 -2.93 -6.03
C ILE A 297 -3.46 -3.98 -7.03
N PRO A 298 -4.14 -4.22 -8.16
CA PRO A 298 -3.67 -5.18 -9.15
C PRO A 298 -2.26 -4.87 -9.62
N GLN A 299 -1.43 -5.89 -9.77
CA GLN A 299 -0.03 -5.79 -10.17
C GLN A 299 0.08 -5.61 -11.70
N ILE A 300 -0.20 -4.40 -12.18
CA ILE A 300 -0.20 -4.05 -13.61
C ILE A 300 1.22 -3.63 -14.02
N TYR A 301 2.16 -4.58 -14.00
CA TYR A 301 3.59 -4.31 -14.11
C TYR A 301 4.09 -4.12 -15.54
N TRP A 302 3.29 -4.46 -16.55
CA TRP A 302 3.70 -4.39 -17.95
C TRP A 302 3.78 -2.96 -18.48
N GLU A 303 4.45 -2.81 -19.62
CA GLU A 303 4.50 -1.56 -20.37
C GLU A 303 3.19 -1.31 -21.15
N ILE A 304 2.93 -0.05 -21.47
CA ILE A 304 1.90 0.33 -22.43
C ILE A 304 2.35 -0.17 -23.81
N GLY A 305 1.46 -0.86 -24.52
CA GLY A 305 1.75 -1.51 -25.80
C GLY A 305 2.23 -2.95 -25.67
N ASN A 306 2.22 -3.55 -24.46
CA ASN A 306 2.53 -4.98 -24.29
C ASN A 306 1.48 -5.85 -24.98
N LYS A 307 1.91 -6.76 -25.87
CA LYS A 307 1.01 -7.58 -26.69
C LYS A 307 0.18 -8.58 -25.89
N ALA A 308 0.67 -9.04 -24.75
CA ALA A 308 0.00 -10.05 -23.93
C ALA A 308 -0.81 -9.43 -22.79
N ALA A 309 -0.36 -8.28 -22.25
CA ALA A 309 -0.94 -7.66 -21.06
C ALA A 309 -0.68 -6.14 -21.08
N ASP A 310 -1.36 -5.43 -21.97
CA ASP A 310 -1.21 -3.99 -22.10
C ASP A 310 -1.63 -3.26 -20.84
N HIS A 311 -0.77 -2.37 -20.34
CA HIS A 311 -0.99 -1.61 -19.11
C HIS A 311 -2.27 -0.76 -19.17
N GLU A 312 -2.53 -0.07 -20.28
CA GLU A 312 -3.68 0.82 -20.43
C GLU A 312 -4.99 0.02 -20.51
N ILE A 313 -4.99 -1.12 -21.21
CA ILE A 313 -6.12 -2.05 -21.26
C ILE A 313 -6.46 -2.54 -19.86
N LEU A 314 -5.46 -2.97 -19.10
CA LEU A 314 -5.66 -3.49 -17.74
C LEU A 314 -6.13 -2.41 -16.77
N VAL A 315 -5.56 -1.20 -16.81
CA VAL A 315 -6.01 -0.08 -15.96
C VAL A 315 -7.48 0.24 -16.21
N ASN A 316 -7.90 0.35 -17.48
CA ASN A 316 -9.28 0.65 -17.84
C ASN A 316 -10.22 -0.50 -17.44
N TRP A 317 -9.79 -1.75 -17.60
CA TRP A 317 -10.58 -2.91 -17.20
C TRP A 317 -10.80 -2.93 -15.68
N TRP A 318 -9.75 -2.82 -14.87
CA TRP A 318 -9.85 -2.81 -13.42
C TRP A 318 -10.66 -1.61 -12.90
N ALA A 319 -10.49 -0.44 -13.50
CA ALA A 319 -11.27 0.75 -13.16
C ALA A 319 -12.77 0.57 -13.40
N THR A 320 -13.14 -0.19 -14.46
CA THR A 320 -14.53 -0.54 -14.76
C THR A 320 -15.13 -1.50 -13.72
N TYR A 321 -14.32 -2.46 -13.25
CA TYR A 321 -14.76 -3.51 -12.32
C TYR A 321 -14.34 -3.27 -10.87
N SER A 322 -13.89 -2.04 -10.51
CA SER A 322 -13.59 -1.67 -9.12
C SER A 322 -14.85 -1.49 -8.27
N TYR A 323 -16.01 -1.34 -8.91
CA TYR A 323 -17.29 -1.04 -8.28
C TYR A 323 -17.16 0.19 -7.36
N ASP A 324 -17.54 0.09 -6.08
CA ASP A 324 -17.47 1.15 -5.07
C ASP A 324 -16.22 1.07 -4.17
N ARG A 325 -15.26 0.20 -4.50
CA ARG A 325 -14.02 0.02 -3.72
C ARG A 325 -12.85 0.80 -4.34
N PRO A 326 -12.03 1.46 -3.51
CA PRO A 326 -10.80 2.09 -3.95
C PRO A 326 -9.90 1.16 -4.78
N PHE A 327 -9.51 1.65 -5.95
CA PHE A 327 -8.62 0.98 -6.86
C PHE A 327 -7.34 1.81 -7.01
N PHE A 328 -6.19 1.17 -6.80
CA PHE A 328 -4.86 1.74 -6.98
C PHE A 328 -4.08 0.91 -7.99
N ILE A 329 -3.25 1.55 -8.80
CA ILE A 329 -2.46 0.83 -9.80
C ILE A 329 -1.16 0.34 -9.17
N GLY A 330 -0.91 -0.98 -9.19
CA GLY A 330 0.42 -1.54 -8.94
C GLY A 330 1.32 -1.31 -10.12
N GLN A 331 2.38 -0.50 -9.96
CA GLN A 331 3.32 -0.15 -11.03
C GLN A 331 4.72 -0.68 -10.76
N ASP A 332 5.33 -1.31 -11.76
CA ASP A 332 6.76 -1.62 -11.77
C ASP A 332 7.56 -0.39 -12.20
N VAL A 333 8.40 0.10 -11.28
CA VAL A 333 9.21 1.32 -11.50
C VAL A 333 10.23 1.11 -12.62
N GLU A 334 10.95 -0.02 -12.59
CA GLU A 334 12.02 -0.30 -13.56
C GLU A 334 11.46 -0.42 -14.97
N ARG A 335 10.35 -1.15 -15.15
CA ARG A 335 9.66 -1.25 -16.43
C ARG A 335 9.11 0.09 -16.90
N SER A 336 8.57 0.90 -15.99
CA SER A 336 8.01 2.22 -16.34
C SER A 336 9.05 3.19 -16.89
N VAL A 337 10.32 3.05 -16.49
CA VAL A 337 11.42 3.88 -16.99
C VAL A 337 12.25 3.23 -18.09
N LYS A 338 12.20 1.90 -18.23
CA LYS A 338 12.92 1.13 -19.24
C LYS A 338 12.33 1.30 -20.63
N TYR A 339 11.02 1.31 -20.75
CA TYR A 339 10.32 1.38 -22.04
C TYR A 339 10.05 2.82 -22.42
N ALA A 340 10.33 3.14 -23.70
CA ALA A 340 10.02 4.44 -24.28
C ALA A 340 8.50 4.64 -24.43
N ASP A 341 8.05 5.88 -24.32
CA ASP A 341 6.67 6.24 -24.62
C ASP A 341 6.37 6.02 -26.11
N LEU A 342 5.18 5.49 -26.41
CA LEU A 342 4.81 5.14 -27.80
C LEU A 342 4.67 6.36 -28.71
N ASN A 343 4.36 7.53 -28.16
CA ASN A 343 4.14 8.76 -28.90
C ASN A 343 5.38 9.68 -28.87
N ASN A 344 6.31 9.47 -27.92
CA ASN A 344 7.53 10.23 -27.79
C ASN A 344 8.70 9.34 -27.31
N PRO A 345 9.45 8.73 -28.22
CA PRO A 345 10.54 7.81 -27.89
C PRO A 345 11.70 8.40 -27.07
N GLU A 346 11.80 9.74 -26.97
CA GLU A 346 12.82 10.44 -26.19
C GLU A 346 12.57 10.38 -24.67
N ILE A 347 11.37 9.98 -24.24
CA ILE A 347 11.00 9.88 -22.83
C ILE A 347 10.52 8.48 -22.49
N SER A 348 10.60 8.12 -21.19
CA SER A 348 10.05 6.85 -20.68
C SER A 348 8.53 6.88 -20.56
N GLN A 349 7.92 5.74 -20.28
CA GLN A 349 6.47 5.63 -20.08
C GLN A 349 5.98 6.16 -18.72
N LEU A 350 6.86 6.49 -17.78
CA LEU A 350 6.45 6.96 -16.44
C LEU A 350 5.51 8.18 -16.51
N PRO A 351 5.79 9.24 -17.28
CA PRO A 351 4.87 10.37 -17.44
C PRO A 351 3.47 9.97 -17.86
N ARG A 352 3.35 9.12 -18.90
CA ARG A 352 2.07 8.67 -19.42
C ARG A 352 1.32 7.79 -18.43
N LYS A 353 1.99 6.90 -17.73
CA LYS A 353 1.38 6.08 -16.67
C LYS A 353 0.87 6.93 -15.50
N MET A 354 1.63 7.94 -15.06
CA MET A 354 1.17 8.89 -14.03
C MET A 354 -0.02 9.72 -14.50
N GLN A 355 -0.06 10.12 -15.77
CA GLN A 355 -1.21 10.80 -16.35
C GLN A 355 -2.43 9.86 -16.41
N LEU A 356 -2.26 8.65 -16.93
CA LEU A 356 -3.32 7.64 -17.03
C LEU A 356 -3.99 7.38 -15.67
N SER A 357 -3.21 7.23 -14.62
CA SER A 357 -3.75 7.01 -13.27
C SER A 357 -4.62 8.16 -12.75
N ARG A 358 -4.42 9.38 -13.24
CA ARG A 358 -5.19 10.58 -12.83
C ARG A 358 -6.36 10.91 -13.73
N THR A 359 -6.34 10.43 -14.98
CA THR A 359 -7.39 10.69 -15.97
C THR A 359 -8.39 9.55 -16.09
N THR A 360 -8.02 8.34 -15.65
CA THR A 360 -8.95 7.19 -15.63
C THR A 360 -9.88 7.29 -14.41
N PRO A 361 -11.21 7.33 -14.63
CA PRO A 361 -12.17 7.33 -13.52
C PRO A 361 -11.97 6.13 -12.58
N ASN A 362 -12.27 6.31 -11.30
CA ASN A 362 -12.14 5.31 -10.24
C ASN A 362 -10.71 4.91 -9.85
N VAL A 363 -9.68 5.35 -10.57
CA VAL A 363 -8.29 5.20 -10.13
C VAL A 363 -7.96 6.26 -9.09
N LEU A 364 -7.59 5.83 -7.89
CA LEU A 364 -7.34 6.75 -6.77
C LEU A 364 -5.86 6.84 -6.39
N GLY A 365 -4.96 6.33 -7.23
CA GLY A 365 -3.52 6.46 -7.05
C GLY A 365 -2.71 5.25 -7.50
N ASN A 366 -1.46 5.20 -7.02
CA ASN A 366 -0.48 4.20 -7.44
C ASN A 366 0.23 3.57 -6.24
N CYS A 367 0.69 2.34 -6.40
CA CYS A 367 1.64 1.68 -5.53
C CYS A 367 2.85 1.21 -6.35
N PHE A 368 4.05 1.55 -5.91
CA PHE A 368 5.27 1.29 -6.68
C PHE A 368 5.96 0.01 -6.23
N TRP A 369 6.20 -0.89 -7.15
CA TRP A 369 7.05 -2.06 -7.03
C TRP A 369 8.42 -1.78 -7.67
N SER A 370 9.50 -1.93 -6.96
CA SER A 370 9.63 -2.12 -5.53
C SER A 370 10.22 -0.86 -4.91
N GLY A 371 10.08 -0.72 -3.58
CA GLY A 371 10.72 0.39 -2.86
C GLY A 371 12.24 0.40 -3.05
N LYS A 372 12.88 -0.77 -3.10
CA LYS A 372 14.31 -0.89 -3.44
C LYS A 372 14.63 -0.32 -4.81
N ALA A 373 13.83 -0.68 -5.82
CA ALA A 373 14.00 -0.15 -7.17
C ALA A 373 13.78 1.36 -7.19
N LEU A 374 12.69 1.85 -6.58
CA LEU A 374 12.38 3.29 -6.53
C LEU A 374 13.50 4.10 -5.85
N LEU A 375 14.03 3.62 -4.73
CA LEU A 375 15.13 4.25 -4.00
C LEU A 375 16.45 4.23 -4.78
N GLY A 376 16.65 3.24 -5.66
CA GLY A 376 17.74 3.20 -6.64
C GLY A 376 17.63 4.28 -7.72
N ASN A 377 16.50 4.98 -7.80
CA ASN A 377 16.23 6.09 -8.69
C ASN A 377 16.47 5.78 -10.19
N PRO A 378 16.03 4.63 -10.73
CA PRO A 378 16.24 4.28 -12.13
C PRO A 378 15.56 5.31 -13.03
N GLY A 379 16.24 5.72 -14.11
CA GLY A 379 15.72 6.73 -15.02
C GLY A 379 15.31 8.05 -14.36
N ASN A 380 15.90 8.38 -13.21
CA ASN A 380 15.56 9.56 -12.39
C ASN A 380 14.12 9.57 -11.84
N SER A 381 13.52 8.39 -11.68
CA SER A 381 12.10 8.24 -11.29
C SER A 381 11.77 8.83 -9.92
N LEU A 382 12.60 8.60 -8.90
CA LEU A 382 12.38 9.12 -7.55
C LEU A 382 12.36 10.65 -7.54
N ASN A 383 13.32 11.28 -8.24
CA ASN A 383 13.38 12.74 -8.34
C ASN A 383 12.24 13.31 -9.22
N ALA A 384 11.81 12.57 -10.24
CA ALA A 384 10.65 12.97 -11.06
C ALA A 384 9.35 12.95 -10.22
N LEU A 385 9.17 11.95 -9.35
CA LEU A 385 8.06 11.96 -8.39
C LEU A 385 8.18 13.17 -7.45
N ALA A 386 9.32 13.37 -6.80
CA ALA A 386 9.53 14.43 -5.82
C ALA A 386 9.33 15.85 -6.39
N ASN A 387 9.82 16.10 -7.61
CA ASN A 387 9.88 17.45 -8.15
C ASN A 387 8.77 17.78 -9.15
N SER A 388 8.00 16.77 -9.59
CA SER A 388 6.97 16.95 -10.61
C SER A 388 5.66 16.27 -10.24
N TYR A 389 5.61 14.92 -10.31
CA TYR A 389 4.35 14.19 -10.22
C TYR A 389 3.74 14.17 -8.81
N GLN A 390 4.55 14.31 -7.75
CA GLN A 390 4.12 14.29 -6.35
C GLN A 390 4.73 15.44 -5.55
N CYS A 391 5.04 16.57 -6.19
CA CYS A 391 5.76 17.71 -5.61
C CYS A 391 4.98 18.43 -4.48
N TYR A 392 3.68 18.20 -4.37
CA TYR A 392 2.87 18.66 -3.23
C TYR A 392 2.42 17.47 -2.39
N PRO A 393 2.30 17.64 -1.06
CA PRO A 393 1.70 16.63 -0.21
C PRO A 393 0.27 16.29 -0.67
N ALA A 394 -0.12 15.02 -0.54
CA ALA A 394 -1.49 14.59 -0.81
C ALA A 394 -2.02 13.79 0.37
N LEU A 395 -3.28 14.01 0.72
CA LEU A 395 -4.02 13.18 1.65
C LEU A 395 -4.32 11.83 0.99
N PRO A 396 -4.27 10.70 1.70
CA PRO A 396 -4.84 9.47 1.18
C PRO A 396 -6.33 9.61 0.85
N PRO A 397 -6.89 8.74 -0.01
CA PRO A 397 -8.34 8.69 -0.25
C PRO A 397 -9.13 8.43 1.01
N VAL A 398 -10.38 8.87 1.06
CA VAL A 398 -11.33 8.54 2.13
C VAL A 398 -11.99 7.19 1.87
N PHE A 399 -12.35 6.48 2.94
CA PHE A 399 -13.05 5.20 2.91
C PHE A 399 -14.43 5.36 3.53
N THR A 400 -15.30 6.13 2.86
CA THR A 400 -16.62 6.55 3.37
C THR A 400 -17.57 5.39 3.64
N PHE A 401 -17.38 4.24 3.01
CA PHE A 401 -18.15 3.03 3.28
C PHE A 401 -17.77 2.34 4.61
N MET A 402 -16.61 2.68 5.19
CA MET A 402 -16.19 2.24 6.53
C MET A 402 -16.65 3.24 7.60
N ASP A 403 -16.44 4.53 7.36
CA ASP A 403 -16.92 5.64 8.17
C ASP A 403 -16.92 6.93 7.33
N ASP A 404 -18.00 7.72 7.40
CA ASP A 404 -18.18 8.99 6.70
C ASP A 404 -18.18 10.20 7.64
N LYS A 405 -17.97 9.99 8.94
CA LYS A 405 -17.99 11.03 9.96
C LYS A 405 -16.62 11.65 10.13
N ALA A 406 -16.51 12.92 9.80
CA ALA A 406 -15.28 13.65 10.06
C ALA A 406 -15.08 13.95 11.55
N PRO A 407 -13.84 14.00 12.06
CA PRO A 407 -13.55 14.39 13.42
C PRO A 407 -13.99 15.85 13.68
N LYS A 408 -14.12 16.22 14.96
CA LYS A 408 -14.38 17.62 15.31
C LYS A 408 -13.21 18.51 14.92
N SER A 409 -13.49 19.79 14.68
CA SER A 409 -12.44 20.78 14.42
C SER A 409 -11.50 20.95 15.60
N ILE A 410 -10.23 21.23 15.31
CA ILE A 410 -9.23 21.62 16.32
C ILE A 410 -9.69 22.88 17.07
N HIS A 411 -9.11 23.14 18.22
CA HIS A 411 -9.37 24.36 18.99
C HIS A 411 -8.09 24.93 19.63
N GLY A 412 -8.18 26.14 20.19
CA GLY A 412 -7.09 26.76 20.93
C GLY A 412 -5.85 27.12 20.08
N MET A 413 -6.05 27.49 18.79
CA MET A 413 -4.93 27.94 17.94
C MET A 413 -4.24 29.17 18.55
N LYS A 414 -2.95 29.00 18.85
CA LYS A 414 -2.09 30.09 19.33
C LYS A 414 -0.68 29.99 18.73
N THR A 415 0.04 31.09 18.76
CA THR A 415 1.45 31.12 18.39
C THR A 415 2.28 31.44 19.63
N ILE A 416 3.41 30.77 19.75
CA ILE A 416 4.38 30.99 20.84
C ILE A 416 5.81 30.97 20.29
N TRP A 417 6.70 31.62 20.98
CA TRP A 417 8.15 31.46 20.80
C TRP A 417 8.62 30.33 21.71
N THR A 418 9.42 29.44 21.17
CA THR A 418 10.11 28.37 21.89
C THR A 418 11.59 28.45 21.59
N GLU A 419 12.40 27.64 22.26
CA GLU A 419 13.84 27.51 21.96
C GLU A 419 14.10 27.12 20.51
N ASP A 420 13.20 26.31 19.92
CA ASP A 420 13.27 25.87 18.52
C ASP A 420 12.76 26.91 17.51
N GLY A 421 12.19 28.05 17.95
CA GLY A 421 11.67 29.12 17.11
C GLY A 421 10.17 29.41 17.28
N TYR A 422 9.59 30.08 16.28
CA TYR A 422 8.18 30.47 16.32
C TYR A 422 7.26 29.32 15.91
N VAL A 423 6.29 28.98 16.76
CA VAL A 423 5.48 27.77 16.62
C VAL A 423 4.00 28.12 16.64
N LEU A 424 3.24 27.56 15.70
CA LEU A 424 1.77 27.51 15.70
C LEU A 424 1.35 26.21 16.41
N MET A 425 0.54 26.35 17.47
CA MET A 425 0.01 25.22 18.24
C MET A 425 -1.51 25.21 18.20
N TRP A 426 -2.07 24.03 18.44
CA TRP A 426 -3.51 23.83 18.62
C TRP A 426 -3.75 22.72 19.64
N LYS A 427 -5.02 22.51 20.01
CA LYS A 427 -5.42 21.42 20.87
C LYS A 427 -6.20 20.41 20.05
N GLU A 428 -5.95 19.13 20.32
CA GLU A 428 -6.69 18.01 19.79
C GLU A 428 -8.20 18.13 20.09
N PRO A 429 -9.08 17.85 19.13
CA PRO A 429 -10.52 17.82 19.39
C PRO A 429 -10.90 16.60 20.24
N LYS A 430 -11.85 16.79 21.16
CA LYS A 430 -12.41 15.68 21.95
C LYS A 430 -13.22 14.75 21.03
N ALA A 431 -12.94 13.48 21.05
CA ALA A 431 -13.72 12.42 20.43
C ALA A 431 -14.62 11.72 21.45
N LYS A 432 -15.71 11.11 21.01
CA LYS A 432 -16.56 10.24 21.84
C LYS A 432 -16.15 8.78 21.67
N GLU A 433 -15.83 8.40 20.45
CA GLU A 433 -15.44 7.07 20.03
C GLU A 433 -14.07 7.11 19.34
N GLU A 434 -13.41 5.97 19.24
CA GLU A 434 -12.07 5.88 18.62
C GLU A 434 -12.12 6.25 17.12
N MET A 435 -13.19 5.92 16.41
CA MET A 435 -13.39 6.28 15.00
C MET A 435 -13.49 7.79 14.77
N ASP A 436 -14.08 8.54 15.73
CA ASP A 436 -14.20 10.00 15.67
C ASP A 436 -12.90 10.74 16.04
N LYS A 437 -11.83 10.03 16.46
CA LYS A 437 -10.61 10.61 16.98
C LYS A 437 -9.75 11.20 15.87
N ALA A 438 -9.23 12.40 16.10
CA ALA A 438 -8.23 12.97 15.20
C ALA A 438 -6.95 12.13 15.24
N PHE A 439 -6.45 11.75 14.08
CA PHE A 439 -5.25 10.95 13.92
C PHE A 439 -4.10 11.76 13.28
N ASN A 440 -4.43 12.59 12.30
CA ASN A 440 -3.52 13.51 11.66
C ASN A 440 -4.13 14.91 11.57
N TYR A 441 -3.30 15.89 11.26
CA TYR A 441 -3.69 17.27 10.99
C TYR A 441 -3.09 17.71 9.66
N CYS A 442 -3.90 18.42 8.85
CA CYS A 442 -3.44 19.05 7.63
C CYS A 442 -3.33 20.55 7.85
N VAL A 443 -2.13 21.10 7.66
CA VAL A 443 -1.82 22.53 7.80
C VAL A 443 -1.68 23.14 6.42
N TYR A 444 -2.47 24.17 6.15
CA TYR A 444 -2.46 24.93 4.91
C TYR A 444 -1.95 26.36 5.16
N ARG A 445 -1.30 26.97 4.17
CA ARG A 445 -0.89 28.36 4.16
C ARG A 445 -1.44 29.08 2.92
N PHE A 446 -2.12 30.18 3.16
CA PHE A 446 -2.68 31.08 2.14
C PHE A 446 -2.09 32.48 2.31
N GLU A 447 -2.01 33.25 1.23
CA GLU A 447 -1.73 34.65 1.30
C GLU A 447 -2.83 35.39 2.10
N ASN A 448 -2.49 36.53 2.72
CA ASN A 448 -3.41 37.20 3.67
C ASN A 448 -4.81 37.49 3.12
N LYS A 449 -4.92 37.86 1.84
CA LYS A 449 -6.18 38.20 1.15
C LYS A 449 -6.72 37.11 0.25
N GLU A 450 -5.98 36.02 0.10
CA GLU A 450 -6.34 34.90 -0.76
C GLU A 450 -7.61 34.20 -0.25
N LYS A 451 -8.49 33.81 -1.19
CA LYS A 451 -9.64 32.98 -0.87
C LYS A 451 -9.17 31.57 -0.49
N VAL A 452 -9.63 31.07 0.65
CA VAL A 452 -9.30 29.74 1.08
C VAL A 452 -9.92 28.68 0.15
N ASN A 453 -9.05 27.87 -0.46
CA ASN A 453 -9.42 26.71 -1.26
C ASN A 453 -8.66 25.48 -0.71
N LEU A 454 -9.34 24.64 0.07
CA LEU A 454 -8.73 23.44 0.63
C LEU A 454 -8.49 22.33 -0.38
N ASN A 455 -8.99 22.46 -1.62
CA ASN A 455 -8.77 21.48 -2.69
C ASN A 455 -7.46 21.72 -3.46
N ASP A 456 -6.77 22.83 -3.18
CA ASP A 456 -5.47 23.13 -3.78
C ASP A 456 -4.34 22.50 -2.96
N PRO A 457 -3.69 21.41 -3.45
CA PRO A 457 -2.61 20.74 -2.72
C PRO A 457 -1.36 21.61 -2.54
N SER A 458 -1.16 22.63 -3.38
CA SER A 458 -0.03 23.57 -3.27
C SER A 458 -0.08 24.39 -1.98
N LYS A 459 -1.22 24.45 -1.33
CA LYS A 459 -1.42 25.16 -0.06
C LYS A 459 -1.12 24.30 1.15
N ILE A 460 -0.98 22.99 1.00
CA ILE A 460 -0.60 22.07 2.10
C ILE A 460 0.87 22.27 2.39
N VAL A 461 1.18 22.73 3.60
CA VAL A 461 2.57 22.91 4.03
C VAL A 461 3.09 21.71 4.82
N VAL A 462 2.19 20.98 5.51
CA VAL A 462 2.51 19.72 6.17
C VAL A 462 1.25 18.93 6.52
N ILE A 463 1.37 17.61 6.52
CA ILE A 463 0.47 16.66 7.15
C ILE A 463 1.24 16.06 8.34
N THR A 464 0.68 16.09 9.55
CA THR A 464 1.40 15.73 10.77
C THR A 464 0.50 15.15 11.86
N ARG A 465 1.04 14.29 12.71
CA ARG A 465 0.39 13.85 13.96
C ARG A 465 0.56 14.83 15.12
N ASN A 466 1.51 15.75 15.02
CA ASN A 466 1.78 16.72 16.06
C ASN A 466 0.71 17.80 16.10
N CYS A 467 0.37 18.27 17.30
CA CYS A 467 -0.52 19.42 17.50
C CYS A 467 0.23 20.76 17.41
N TYR A 468 1.29 20.81 16.62
CA TYR A 468 2.07 22.02 16.37
C TYR A 468 2.74 21.99 14.99
N TYR A 469 3.08 23.20 14.51
CA TYR A 469 3.86 23.41 13.29
C TYR A 469 4.87 24.54 13.51
N LYS A 470 6.15 24.28 13.20
CA LYS A 470 7.21 25.29 13.26
C LYS A 470 7.06 26.24 12.08
N LEU A 471 6.77 27.50 12.36
CA LEU A 471 6.56 28.52 11.37
C LEU A 471 7.89 29.01 10.78
N PRO A 472 7.97 29.21 9.45
CA PRO A 472 9.15 29.77 8.79
C PRO A 472 9.19 31.30 9.04
N TYR A 473 9.55 31.72 10.27
CA TYR A 473 9.64 33.12 10.63
C TYR A 473 10.86 33.77 10.00
N GLU A 474 10.67 34.91 9.36
CA GLU A 474 11.75 35.69 8.75
C GLU A 474 11.92 37.07 9.40
N SER A 475 10.88 37.92 9.33
CA SER A 475 11.01 39.32 9.75
C SER A 475 9.79 39.92 10.43
N GLY A 476 8.69 39.18 10.54
CA GLY A 476 7.41 39.65 11.09
C GLY A 476 6.67 40.64 10.20
N LYS A 477 7.06 40.78 8.93
CA LYS A 477 6.49 41.77 7.97
C LYS A 477 5.37 41.19 7.13
N VAL A 478 5.50 39.93 6.67
CA VAL A 478 4.55 39.29 5.76
C VAL A 478 3.45 38.60 6.54
N LYS A 479 2.21 38.81 6.17
CA LYS A 479 1.03 38.23 6.82
C LYS A 479 0.45 37.10 5.98
N TYR A 480 0.31 35.91 6.59
CA TYR A 480 -0.30 34.75 6.01
C TYR A 480 -1.54 34.32 6.78
N ARG A 481 -2.43 33.56 6.13
CA ARG A 481 -3.52 32.83 6.77
C ARG A 481 -3.16 31.35 6.85
N TYR A 482 -2.95 30.85 8.05
CA TYR A 482 -2.84 29.44 8.31
C TYR A 482 -4.20 28.81 8.58
N VAL A 483 -4.46 27.68 7.98
CA VAL A 483 -5.69 26.91 8.15
C VAL A 483 -5.31 25.50 8.60
N ILE A 484 -6.05 24.95 9.56
CA ILE A 484 -5.81 23.60 10.09
C ILE A 484 -7.13 22.82 10.04
N THR A 485 -7.04 21.61 9.57
CA THR A 485 -8.09 20.58 9.63
C THR A 485 -7.55 19.36 10.40
N ALA A 486 -8.44 18.64 11.08
CA ALA A 486 -8.14 17.33 11.67
C ALA A 486 -8.61 16.23 10.74
N LEU A 487 -7.89 15.13 10.70
CA LEU A 487 -8.17 13.93 9.92
C LEU A 487 -8.30 12.75 10.88
N ASP A 488 -9.31 11.90 10.72
CA ASP A 488 -9.37 10.61 11.39
C ASP A 488 -8.47 9.56 10.72
N ARG A 489 -8.57 8.29 11.15
CA ARG A 489 -7.80 7.17 10.58
C ARG A 489 -8.23 6.79 9.16
N LEU A 490 -9.43 7.17 8.72
CA LEU A 490 -9.96 6.93 7.38
C LEU A 490 -9.90 8.19 6.50
N HIS A 491 -9.17 9.22 7.00
CA HIS A 491 -8.88 10.49 6.32
C HIS A 491 -10.11 11.38 6.07
N ASN A 492 -11.21 11.18 6.82
CA ASN A 492 -12.30 12.16 6.85
C ASN A 492 -11.78 13.47 7.45
N GLU A 493 -12.07 14.59 6.78
CA GLU A 493 -11.48 15.88 7.10
C GLU A 493 -12.48 16.79 7.81
N SER A 494 -12.11 17.30 8.96
CA SER A 494 -12.93 18.18 9.77
C SER A 494 -13.20 19.55 9.11
N LYS A 495 -14.17 20.29 9.63
CA LYS A 495 -14.29 21.72 9.33
C LYS A 495 -13.01 22.46 9.76
N MET A 496 -12.58 23.40 8.94
CA MET A 496 -11.36 24.16 9.13
C MET A 496 -11.39 25.12 10.31
N LYS A 497 -10.23 25.39 10.92
CA LYS A 497 -9.97 26.56 11.77
C LYS A 497 -8.82 27.36 11.16
N SER A 498 -8.84 28.67 11.31
CA SER A 498 -7.83 29.53 10.72
C SER A 498 -7.34 30.64 11.65
N LYS A 499 -6.08 31.07 11.45
CA LYS A 499 -5.47 32.19 12.12
C LYS A 499 -4.57 32.98 11.17
N LYS A 500 -4.63 34.31 11.24
CA LYS A 500 -3.71 35.18 10.52
C LYS A 500 -2.45 35.37 11.37
N ILE A 501 -1.28 35.14 10.77
CA ILE A 501 0.03 35.16 11.43
C ILE A 501 0.96 36.03 10.60
N LYS A 502 1.80 36.85 11.26
CA LYS A 502 2.91 37.59 10.64
C LYS A 502 4.20 36.79 10.77
N LEU A 503 4.91 36.61 9.65
CA LEU A 503 6.19 35.89 9.58
C LEU A 503 7.30 36.77 9.04
#